data_6c5640f3855cc62f0ad8d83f7352a626
#
_entry.id   6c5640f3855cc62f0ad8d83f7352a626
#
_cell.length_a   1.000
_cell.length_b   1.000
_cell.length_c   1.000
_cell.angle_alpha   90.00
_cell.angle_beta   90.00
_cell.angle_gamma   90.00
#
_symmetry.space_group_name_H-M   'P 1'
#
loop_
_entity.id
_entity.type
_entity.pdbx_description
1 polymer ?
#
loop_
_entity_poly.entity_id
_entity_poly.type
_entity_poly.pdbx_seq_one_letter_code
_entity_poly.pdbx_strand_id
1 'polypeptide(L)'
;MKPQILLPDYGKHNAELEASVKRVTESSSWKKLDTVMVIPAGAEIPTKVAMSWLNLYGPPNNTLFRIPTVAAINCEVGEAFSQTFEWIINHPQLKDYKYILTVEHDNIPPPDGLIRLQKQMEDHPEYDCIGGLYWTKGP
;
A
#
# COMPACT_ATOMS: atom_id res chain seq x y z
N MET A 1 7.52 -5.45 33.13
CA MET A 1 7.01 -5.85 31.80
C MET A 1 8.24 -6.16 30.93
N LYS A 2 8.37 -7.38 30.42
CA LYS A 2 9.45 -7.68 29.47
C LYS A 2 9.10 -7.11 28.11
N PRO A 3 10.01 -6.42 27.43
CA PRO A 3 9.75 -5.92 26.08
C PRO A 3 9.44 -7.11 25.16
N GLN A 4 8.34 -7.01 24.42
CA GLN A 4 8.00 -7.98 23.40
C GLN A 4 8.72 -7.57 22.12
N ILE A 5 9.76 -8.29 21.75
CA ILE A 5 10.44 -8.08 20.49
C ILE A 5 9.62 -8.80 19.42
N LEU A 6 8.95 -8.00 18.58
CA LEU A 6 8.32 -8.50 17.38
C LEU A 6 9.40 -8.61 16.29
N LEU A 7 10.02 -9.78 16.23
CA LEU A 7 10.81 -10.11 15.04
C LEU A 7 9.84 -10.47 13.91
N PRO A 8 10.03 -9.93 12.71
CA PRO A 8 9.36 -10.47 11.54
C PRO A 8 9.62 -11.97 11.51
N ASP A 9 8.61 -12.76 11.16
CA ASP A 9 8.76 -14.21 11.04
C ASP A 9 9.60 -14.53 9.79
N TYR A 10 10.91 -14.32 9.92
CA TYR A 10 11.88 -14.49 8.84
C TYR A 10 11.93 -15.94 8.29
N GLY A 11 11.45 -16.91 9.05
CA GLY A 11 11.50 -18.31 8.64
C GLY A 11 10.54 -18.66 7.50
N LYS A 12 9.33 -18.10 7.50
CA LYS A 12 8.35 -18.28 6.42
C LYS A 12 8.43 -17.17 5.35
N HIS A 13 8.90 -16.01 5.72
CA HIS A 13 8.93 -14.83 4.83
C HIS A 13 10.20 -14.73 3.99
N ASN A 14 11.28 -15.46 4.28
CA ASN A 14 12.50 -15.36 3.47
C ASN A 14 12.28 -15.77 2.01
N ALA A 15 11.57 -16.86 1.76
CA ALA A 15 11.27 -17.28 0.39
C ALA A 15 10.31 -16.30 -0.31
N GLU A 16 9.32 -15.76 0.41
CA GLU A 16 8.43 -14.71 -0.12
C GLU A 16 9.17 -13.39 -0.33
N LEU A 17 10.07 -13.02 0.57
CA LEU A 17 10.88 -11.81 0.44
C LEU A 17 11.82 -11.91 -0.76
N GLU A 18 12.52 -13.02 -0.93
CA GLU A 18 13.37 -13.28 -2.08
C GLU A 18 12.58 -13.29 -3.39
N ALA A 19 11.42 -13.96 -3.41
CA ALA A 19 10.54 -13.95 -4.56
C ALA A 19 10.00 -12.53 -4.86
N SER A 20 9.68 -11.74 -3.83
CA SER A 20 9.25 -10.35 -3.98
C SER A 20 10.35 -9.47 -4.52
N VAL A 21 11.57 -9.58 -3.99
CA VAL A 21 12.75 -8.84 -4.49
C VAL A 21 13.02 -9.19 -5.96
N LYS A 22 12.94 -10.47 -6.31
CA LYS A 22 13.12 -10.90 -7.70
C LYS A 22 12.05 -10.29 -8.62
N ARG A 23 10.77 -10.34 -8.24
CA ARG A 23 9.67 -9.71 -9.00
C ARG A 23 9.88 -8.21 -9.17
N VAL A 24 10.31 -7.52 -8.13
CA VAL A 24 10.59 -6.08 -8.17
C VAL A 24 11.72 -5.76 -9.14
N THR A 25 12.81 -6.52 -9.11
CA THR A 25 13.96 -6.29 -10.01
C THR A 25 13.65 -6.61 -11.47
N GLU A 26 12.76 -7.55 -11.73
CA GLU A 26 12.33 -7.94 -13.08
C GLU A 26 11.23 -7.03 -13.64
N SER A 27 10.51 -6.29 -12.79
CA SER A 27 9.43 -5.40 -13.21
C SER A 27 9.92 -4.01 -13.59
N SER A 28 9.52 -3.51 -14.77
CA SER A 28 9.80 -2.14 -15.19
C SER A 28 8.98 -1.08 -14.44
N SER A 29 7.84 -1.46 -13.86
CA SER A 29 6.92 -0.55 -13.15
C SER A 29 7.52 0.03 -11.87
N TRP A 30 8.48 -0.64 -11.24
CA TRP A 30 9.16 -0.14 -10.05
C TRP A 30 9.96 1.16 -10.28
N LYS A 31 10.17 1.55 -11.53
CA LYS A 31 10.91 2.77 -11.89
C LYS A 31 10.06 4.04 -11.84
N LYS A 32 8.74 3.91 -11.70
CA LYS A 32 7.81 5.05 -11.74
C LYS A 32 7.12 5.26 -10.41
N LEU A 33 7.09 6.50 -9.96
CA LEU A 33 6.34 6.91 -8.77
C LEU A 33 5.05 7.62 -9.20
N ASP A 34 4.08 6.85 -9.62
CA ASP A 34 2.80 7.36 -10.17
C ASP A 34 1.61 7.09 -9.23
N THR A 35 1.87 6.80 -7.96
CA THR A 35 0.83 6.37 -7.02
C THR A 35 0.78 7.24 -5.77
N VAL A 36 -0.43 7.66 -5.38
CA VAL A 36 -0.75 8.25 -4.08
C VAL A 36 -1.39 7.17 -3.21
N MET A 37 -0.95 7.01 -1.98
CA MET A 37 -1.56 6.09 -1.03
C MET A 37 -2.59 6.80 -0.15
N VAL A 38 -3.76 6.22 -0.01
CA VAL A 38 -4.85 6.70 0.84
C VAL A 38 -5.13 5.69 1.93
N ILE A 39 -5.13 6.16 3.17
CA ILE A 39 -5.37 5.36 4.36
C ILE A 39 -6.55 5.95 5.13
N PRO A 40 -7.75 5.37 5.04
CA PRO A 40 -8.78 5.63 6.02
C PRO A 40 -8.39 4.93 7.32
N ALA A 41 -8.25 5.67 8.40
CA ALA A 41 -7.78 5.13 9.67
C ALA A 41 -8.61 5.62 10.85
N GLY A 42 -8.73 4.79 11.87
CA GLY A 42 -9.11 5.23 13.21
C GLY A 42 -7.99 6.01 13.89
N ALA A 43 -8.16 6.28 15.18
CA ALA A 43 -7.15 6.96 15.98
C ALA A 43 -5.86 6.13 16.15
N GLU A 44 -5.96 4.81 16.00
CA GLU A 44 -4.86 3.87 16.21
C GLU A 44 -4.75 2.90 15.03
N ILE A 45 -3.52 2.49 14.74
CA ILE A 45 -3.20 1.48 13.73
C ILE A 45 -2.47 0.34 14.43
N PRO A 46 -2.91 -0.92 14.23
CA PRO A 46 -2.20 -2.07 14.79
C PRO A 46 -0.74 -2.12 14.33
N THR A 47 0.18 -2.36 15.24
CA THR A 47 1.63 -2.36 14.95
C THR A 47 2.01 -3.27 13.78
N LYS A 48 1.39 -4.46 13.65
CA LYS A 48 1.65 -5.37 12.54
C LYS A 48 1.29 -4.76 11.18
N VAL A 49 0.19 -4.01 11.13
CA VAL A 49 -0.25 -3.31 9.93
C VAL A 49 0.74 -2.21 9.56
N ALA A 50 1.09 -1.35 10.53
CA ALA A 50 2.07 -0.29 10.32
C ALA A 50 3.42 -0.86 9.83
N MET A 51 3.90 -1.95 10.42
CA MET A 51 5.13 -2.62 9.99
C MET A 51 5.04 -3.20 8.57
N SER A 52 3.88 -3.73 8.17
CA SER A 52 3.70 -4.20 6.80
C SER A 52 3.77 -3.06 5.78
N TRP A 53 3.23 -1.90 6.12
CA TRP A 53 3.31 -0.72 5.25
C TRP A 53 4.72 -0.17 5.12
N LEU A 54 5.50 -0.18 6.22
CA LEU A 54 6.92 0.22 6.18
C LEU A 54 7.76 -0.70 5.28
N ASN A 55 7.31 -1.92 5.06
CA ASN A 55 7.97 -2.90 4.20
C ASN A 55 7.44 -2.90 2.74
N LEU A 56 6.47 -2.04 2.41
CA LEU A 56 6.02 -1.92 1.04
C LEU A 56 7.11 -1.38 0.13
N TYR A 57 7.35 -2.09 -0.96
CA TYR A 57 8.22 -1.61 -2.04
C TYR A 57 7.45 -0.65 -2.94
N GLY A 58 8.09 0.48 -3.23
CA GLY A 58 7.64 1.46 -4.21
C GLY A 58 8.79 1.90 -5.11
N PRO A 59 8.52 2.47 -6.28
CA PRO A 59 9.59 3.00 -7.16
C PRO A 59 10.11 4.34 -6.64
N PRO A 60 11.33 4.78 -6.98
CA PRO A 60 12.57 4.04 -7.04
C PRO A 60 13.25 4.12 -5.67
N ASN A 61 13.84 3.19 -5.11
CA ASN A 61 14.46 3.20 -3.77
C ASN A 61 13.47 3.20 -2.59
N ASN A 62 12.30 2.78 -2.76
CA ASN A 62 11.60 1.79 -2.03
C ASN A 62 11.46 1.97 -0.54
N THR A 63 10.93 3.09 -0.10
CA THR A 63 10.36 3.18 1.24
C THR A 63 9.00 3.84 1.15
N LEU A 64 8.10 3.41 2.00
CA LEU A 64 6.80 4.05 2.23
C LEU A 64 6.91 5.58 2.34
N PHE A 65 8.02 6.08 2.89
CA PHE A 65 8.29 7.50 3.07
C PHE A 65 8.40 8.31 1.75
N ARG A 66 8.47 7.64 0.61
CA ARG A 66 8.52 8.29 -0.70
C ARG A 66 7.23 8.20 -1.49
N ILE A 67 6.28 7.39 -1.06
CA ILE A 67 4.94 7.34 -1.65
C ILE A 67 4.12 8.43 -0.96
N PRO A 68 3.63 9.45 -1.66
CA PRO A 68 2.74 10.43 -1.07
C PRO A 68 1.58 9.71 -0.41
N THR A 69 1.39 9.95 0.88
CA THR A 69 0.38 9.27 1.68
C THR A 69 -0.57 10.27 2.28
N VAL A 70 -1.85 10.07 2.08
CA VAL A 70 -2.94 10.87 2.67
C VAL A 70 -3.70 9.97 3.63
N ALA A 71 -3.78 10.38 4.89
CA ALA A 71 -4.54 9.68 5.91
C ALA A 71 -5.81 10.47 6.26
N ALA A 72 -6.98 9.83 6.19
CA ALA A 72 -8.22 10.35 6.72
C ALA A 72 -8.49 9.69 8.08
N ILE A 73 -8.45 10.49 9.14
CA ILE A 73 -8.47 9.98 10.51
C ILE A 73 -9.83 10.27 11.15
N ASN A 74 -10.40 9.25 11.81
CA ASN A 74 -11.66 9.36 12.55
C ASN A 74 -12.88 9.79 11.71
N CYS A 75 -12.88 9.46 10.43
CA CYS A 75 -14.02 9.61 9.55
C CYS A 75 -14.71 8.26 9.31
N GLU A 76 -15.99 8.30 8.97
CA GLU A 76 -16.66 7.13 8.40
C GLU A 76 -15.98 6.78 7.06
N VAL A 77 -15.86 5.48 6.74
CA VAL A 77 -15.01 4.99 5.64
C VAL A 77 -15.40 5.60 4.29
N GLY A 78 -16.71 5.65 3.98
CA GLY A 78 -17.19 6.23 2.73
C GLY A 78 -16.92 7.73 2.63
N GLU A 79 -17.08 8.44 3.74
CA GLU A 79 -16.77 9.86 3.84
C GLU A 79 -15.27 10.11 3.71
N ALA A 80 -14.44 9.29 4.36
CA ALA A 80 -12.99 9.36 4.27
C ALA A 80 -12.50 9.25 2.83
N PHE A 81 -13.01 8.26 2.08
CA PHE A 81 -12.66 8.10 0.67
C PHE A 81 -13.14 9.25 -0.19
N SER A 82 -14.41 9.67 -0.04
CA SER A 82 -14.98 10.75 -0.84
C SER A 82 -14.20 12.06 -0.66
N GLN A 83 -13.95 12.46 0.57
CA GLN A 83 -13.21 13.69 0.88
C GLN A 83 -11.75 13.63 0.42
N THR A 84 -11.11 12.48 0.60
CA THR A 84 -9.70 12.31 0.24
C THR A 84 -9.52 12.31 -1.27
N PHE A 85 -10.39 11.63 -2.02
CA PHE A 85 -10.33 11.62 -3.48
C PHE A 85 -10.60 13.01 -4.05
N GLU A 86 -11.64 13.70 -3.56
CA GLU A 86 -11.92 15.08 -3.95
C GLU A 86 -10.72 15.99 -3.68
N TRP A 87 -10.08 15.83 -2.52
CA TRP A 87 -8.89 16.61 -2.17
C TRP A 87 -7.71 16.30 -3.10
N ILE A 88 -7.44 15.02 -3.43
CA ILE A 88 -6.34 14.61 -4.31
C ILE A 88 -6.52 15.19 -5.72
N ILE A 89 -7.71 15.04 -6.31
CA ILE A 89 -7.96 15.50 -7.69
C ILE A 89 -7.91 17.03 -7.84
N ASN A 90 -8.09 17.76 -6.74
CA ASN A 90 -7.98 19.23 -6.71
C ASN A 90 -6.61 19.70 -6.21
N HIS A 91 -5.74 18.83 -5.72
CA HIS A 91 -4.43 19.23 -5.19
C HIS A 91 -3.45 19.51 -6.33
N PRO A 92 -2.72 20.66 -6.30
CA PRO A 92 -1.85 21.08 -7.41
C PRO A 92 -0.81 20.06 -7.85
N GLN A 93 -0.29 19.26 -6.90
CA GLN A 93 0.77 18.26 -7.17
C GLN A 93 0.23 16.84 -7.30
N LEU A 94 -0.79 16.46 -6.52
CA LEU A 94 -1.27 15.07 -6.46
C LEU A 94 -2.24 14.71 -7.59
N LYS A 95 -2.93 15.68 -8.17
CA LYS A 95 -3.85 15.48 -9.30
C LYS A 95 -3.18 14.84 -10.54
N ASP A 96 -1.86 14.98 -10.66
CA ASP A 96 -1.10 14.48 -11.80
C ASP A 96 -0.61 13.03 -11.58
N TYR A 97 -0.85 12.46 -10.40
CA TYR A 97 -0.57 11.05 -10.13
C TYR A 97 -1.57 10.15 -10.86
N LYS A 98 -1.06 9.06 -11.42
CA LYS A 98 -1.85 8.17 -12.27
C LYS A 98 -2.76 7.23 -11.48
N TYR A 99 -2.31 6.82 -10.29
CA TYR A 99 -3.00 5.82 -9.49
C TYR A 99 -3.23 6.29 -8.06
N ILE A 100 -4.32 5.81 -7.47
CA ILE A 100 -4.60 5.89 -6.05
C ILE A 100 -4.60 4.47 -5.49
N LEU A 101 -3.73 4.20 -4.51
CA LEU A 101 -3.72 2.98 -3.74
C LEU A 101 -4.49 3.19 -2.44
N THR A 102 -5.56 2.45 -2.23
CA THR A 102 -6.26 2.45 -0.95
C THR A 102 -5.79 1.29 -0.08
N VAL A 103 -5.42 1.57 1.16
CA VAL A 103 -5.02 0.55 2.14
C VAL A 103 -5.73 0.84 3.45
N GLU A 104 -6.61 -0.04 3.88
CA GLU A 104 -7.32 0.13 5.15
C GLU A 104 -6.42 -0.21 6.34
N HIS A 105 -6.77 0.33 7.51
CA HIS A 105 -5.96 0.24 8.74
C HIS A 105 -5.84 -1.15 9.35
N ASP A 106 -6.53 -2.14 8.80
CA ASP A 106 -6.48 -3.56 9.18
C ASP A 106 -5.88 -4.46 8.10
N ASN A 107 -5.46 -3.88 6.97
CA ASN A 107 -4.88 -4.61 5.86
C ASN A 107 -3.36 -4.76 6.00
N ILE A 108 -2.88 -5.98 5.79
CA ILE A 108 -1.46 -6.34 5.79
C ILE A 108 -1.06 -6.72 4.36
N PRO A 109 -0.68 -5.77 3.52
CA PRO A 109 -0.26 -6.05 2.16
C PRO A 109 1.10 -6.78 2.14
N PRO A 110 1.33 -7.66 1.14
CA PRO A 110 2.64 -8.20 0.92
C PRO A 110 3.62 -7.09 0.47
N PRO A 111 4.93 -7.25 0.69
CA PRO A 111 5.93 -6.22 0.37
C PRO A 111 5.87 -5.72 -1.07
N ASP A 112 5.59 -6.58 -2.03
CA ASP A 112 5.47 -6.26 -3.46
C ASP A 112 4.05 -5.93 -3.92
N GLY A 113 3.10 -5.77 -2.98
CA GLY A 113 1.68 -5.58 -3.28
C GLY A 113 1.40 -4.39 -4.18
N LEU A 114 1.97 -3.23 -3.86
CA LEU A 114 1.82 -2.02 -4.68
C LEU A 114 2.33 -2.22 -6.11
N ILE A 115 3.52 -2.76 -6.26
CA ILE A 115 4.16 -2.95 -7.58
C ILE A 115 3.38 -3.97 -8.42
N ARG A 116 2.85 -5.01 -7.79
CA ARG A 116 2.02 -6.01 -8.49
C ARG A 116 0.71 -5.40 -8.98
N LEU A 117 0.03 -4.62 -8.15
CA LEU A 117 -1.20 -3.92 -8.55
C LEU A 117 -0.92 -2.92 -9.66
N GLN A 118 0.14 -2.10 -9.52
CA GLN A 118 0.53 -1.14 -10.53
C GLN A 118 0.83 -1.82 -11.88
N LYS A 119 1.58 -2.94 -11.86
CA LYS A 119 1.85 -3.71 -13.05
C LYS A 119 0.56 -4.24 -13.70
N GLN A 120 -0.38 -4.76 -12.93
CA GLN A 120 -1.66 -5.23 -13.45
C GLN A 120 -2.46 -4.10 -14.11
N MET A 121 -2.47 -2.89 -13.53
CA MET A 121 -3.11 -1.74 -14.15
C MET A 121 -2.41 -1.29 -15.45
N GLU A 122 -1.09 -1.43 -15.53
CA GLU A 122 -0.32 -1.13 -16.75
C GLU A 122 -0.56 -2.17 -17.86
N ASP A 123 -0.63 -3.45 -17.49
CA ASP A 123 -0.86 -4.57 -18.43
C ASP A 123 -2.32 -4.61 -18.92
N HIS A 124 -3.25 -4.01 -18.17
CA HIS A 124 -4.68 -4.02 -18.43
C HIS A 124 -5.26 -2.59 -18.40
N PRO A 125 -4.98 -1.78 -19.43
CA PRO A 125 -5.44 -0.39 -19.49
C PRO A 125 -6.96 -0.23 -19.55
N GLU A 126 -7.68 -1.31 -19.81
CA GLU A 126 -9.15 -1.38 -19.79
C GLU A 126 -9.74 -1.43 -18.35
N TYR A 127 -8.92 -1.63 -17.32
CA TYR A 127 -9.38 -1.66 -15.94
C TYR A 127 -9.35 -0.27 -15.32
N ASP A 128 -10.46 0.11 -14.69
CA ASP A 128 -10.55 1.34 -13.90
C ASP A 128 -10.11 1.12 -12.46
N CYS A 129 -10.27 -0.12 -11.94
CA CYS A 129 -9.96 -0.48 -10.58
C CYS A 129 -9.57 -1.97 -10.47
N ILE A 130 -8.62 -2.26 -9.61
CA ILE A 130 -8.27 -3.65 -9.23
C ILE A 130 -8.12 -3.75 -7.72
N GLY A 131 -8.32 -4.95 -7.18
CA GLY A 131 -8.14 -5.25 -5.77
C GLY A 131 -7.23 -6.44 -5.53
N GLY A 132 -6.47 -6.39 -4.45
CA GLY A 132 -5.74 -7.55 -3.94
C GLY A 132 -6.70 -8.54 -3.27
N LEU A 133 -6.44 -9.84 -3.43
CA LEU A 133 -7.14 -10.85 -2.65
C LEU A 133 -6.59 -10.89 -1.23
N TYR A 134 -7.46 -10.95 -0.26
CA TYR A 134 -7.09 -11.06 1.16
C TYR A 134 -8.04 -12.01 1.89
N TRP A 135 -7.53 -12.58 2.98
CA TRP A 135 -8.29 -13.45 3.84
C TRP A 135 -8.89 -12.63 4.97
N THR A 136 -10.19 -12.73 5.15
CA THR A 136 -10.86 -12.23 6.35
C THR A 136 -10.88 -13.33 7.42
N LYS A 137 -10.84 -12.94 8.69
CA LYS A 137 -11.21 -13.91 9.74
C LYS A 137 -12.64 -14.33 9.48
N GLY A 138 -12.85 -15.62 9.29
CA GLY A 138 -14.20 -16.19 9.26
C GLY A 138 -14.96 -15.88 10.55
N PRO A 139 -16.27 -16.06 10.54
CA PRO A 139 -17.10 -15.89 11.72
C PRO A 139 -16.68 -16.82 12.84
#